data_eef88bb40f50df236efa2732c77f5e35
#
_entry.id   eef88bb40f50df236efa2732c77f5e35
#
_cell.length_a   1.000
_cell.length_b   1.000
_cell.length_c   1.000
_cell.angle_alpha   90.00
_cell.angle_beta   90.00
_cell.angle_gamma   90.00
#
_symmetry.space_group_name_H-M   'P 1'
#
loop_
_entity.id
_entity.type
_entity.pdbx_description
1 polymer ?
#
loop_
_entity_poly.entity_id
_entity_poly.type
_entity_poly.pdbx_seq_one_letter_code
_entity_poly.pdbx_strand_id
1 'polypeptide(L)'
;KIDTAKRQIYFVGLGKEKNIDPYYYVLYRADLDKKDAITLLTPEDASHDVTISPSNRYFVDSYSRVDLEPVNVVRNQKGKIIMELEKPDLRRVYELGWRAPERFKVKAADGGTDLYGTMWKPADFDSTKCYPIISSVYPGPFFEYVQTRFTLNDDLNTRLAQVGFIVISVGHRGGTPMRGKFYHTYGYGNQRDYPLADDKYVIEQLADRHAYINGKKVGIFGHSGGDFMSTAALLTYPDF
;
A
#
# COMPACT_ATOMS: atom_id res chain seq x y z
N LYS A 1 18.72 15.05 1.02
CA LYS A 1 19.52 16.24 0.62
C LYS A 1 20.04 16.96 1.86
N ILE A 2 21.25 17.51 1.80
CA ILE A 2 21.86 18.27 2.92
C ILE A 2 21.95 19.77 2.53
N ASP A 3 21.48 20.63 3.42
CA ASP A 3 21.68 22.07 3.37
C ASP A 3 22.81 22.43 4.37
N THR A 4 24.02 22.55 3.87
CA THR A 4 25.21 22.78 4.70
C THR A 4 25.21 24.19 5.32
N ALA A 5 24.65 25.18 4.61
CA ALA A 5 24.58 26.56 5.11
C ALA A 5 23.65 26.70 6.33
N LYS A 6 22.52 25.95 6.31
CA LYS A 6 21.55 25.95 7.40
C LYS A 6 21.73 24.78 8.36
N ARG A 7 22.70 23.92 8.12
CA ARG A 7 22.95 22.69 8.87
C ARG A 7 21.67 21.83 9.05
N GLN A 8 20.97 21.61 7.92
CA GLN A 8 19.72 20.86 7.87
C GLN A 8 19.82 19.69 6.90
N ILE A 9 19.14 18.60 7.22
CA ILE A 9 18.99 17.44 6.35
C ILE A 9 17.53 17.26 5.97
N TYR A 10 17.29 16.99 4.69
CA TYR A 10 15.99 16.56 4.15
C TYR A 10 16.07 15.10 3.82
N PHE A 11 15.13 14.32 4.31
CA PHE A 11 15.07 12.88 4.11
C PHE A 11 13.62 12.40 4.00
N VAL A 12 13.45 11.32 3.27
CA VAL A 12 12.18 10.61 3.17
C VAL A 12 12.15 9.55 4.28
N GLY A 13 11.01 9.44 4.94
CA GLY A 13 10.74 8.45 5.96
C GLY A 13 9.34 7.87 5.82
N LEU A 14 9.05 6.83 6.57
CA LEU A 14 7.75 6.17 6.61
C LEU A 14 7.51 5.54 7.99
N GLY A 15 6.24 5.23 8.30
CA GLY A 15 5.85 4.50 9.50
C GLY A 15 5.97 5.25 10.82
N LYS A 16 6.35 6.55 10.83
CA LYS A 16 6.48 7.37 12.04
C LYS A 16 5.16 8.00 12.46
N GLU A 17 4.37 8.45 11.52
CA GLU A 17 3.14 9.19 11.77
C GLU A 17 1.95 8.23 11.98
N LYS A 18 1.20 8.41 13.07
CA LYS A 18 0.09 7.51 13.43
C LYS A 18 -1.10 7.56 12.47
N ASN A 19 -1.28 8.72 11.81
CA ASN A 19 -2.42 8.99 10.93
C ASN A 19 -2.08 8.83 9.46
N ILE A 20 -0.89 8.36 9.14
CA ILE A 20 -0.42 8.10 7.79
C ILE A 20 -0.18 6.61 7.65
N ASP A 21 -0.60 6.03 6.53
CA ASP A 21 -0.33 4.62 6.23
C ASP A 21 1.19 4.35 6.33
N PRO A 22 1.63 3.33 7.08
CA PRO A 22 3.04 3.08 7.34
C PRO A 22 3.86 2.73 6.09
N TYR A 23 3.23 2.49 4.95
CA TYR A 23 3.90 2.28 3.66
C TYR A 23 4.08 3.56 2.85
N TYR A 24 3.53 4.70 3.28
CA TYR A 24 3.63 5.95 2.53
C TYR A 24 4.91 6.70 2.86
N TYR A 25 5.57 7.13 1.81
CA TYR A 25 6.76 7.96 1.89
C TYR A 25 6.38 9.41 2.14
N VAL A 26 6.93 10.00 3.20
CA VAL A 26 6.74 11.41 3.53
C VAL A 26 8.08 12.12 3.72
N LEU A 27 8.11 13.42 3.44
CA LEU A 27 9.33 14.22 3.55
C LEU A 27 9.45 14.83 4.95
N TYR A 28 10.63 14.67 5.52
CA TYR A 28 11.04 15.31 6.77
C TYR A 28 12.21 16.24 6.55
N ARG A 29 12.33 17.20 7.46
CA ARG A 29 13.52 18.01 7.66
C ARG A 29 13.97 17.88 9.10
N ALA A 30 15.27 17.64 9.33
CA ALA A 30 15.90 17.70 10.65
C ALA A 30 16.95 18.79 10.71
N ASP A 31 17.08 19.43 11.87
CA ASP A 31 18.14 20.36 12.21
C ASP A 31 19.29 19.56 12.83
N LEU A 32 20.50 19.68 12.28
CA LEU A 32 21.66 18.90 12.71
C LEU A 32 22.24 19.37 14.06
N ASP A 33 21.90 20.57 14.49
CA ASP A 33 22.40 21.17 15.73
C ASP A 33 21.39 21.07 16.88
N LYS A 34 20.16 20.59 16.60
CA LYS A 34 19.10 20.47 17.59
C LYS A 34 18.64 19.04 17.72
N LYS A 35 18.80 18.48 18.91
CA LYS A 35 18.31 17.14 19.22
C LYS A 35 16.77 17.08 18.98
N ASP A 36 16.33 15.99 18.34
CA ASP A 36 14.91 15.67 18.09
C ASP A 36 14.11 16.73 17.30
N ALA A 37 14.79 17.70 16.66
CA ALA A 37 14.15 18.71 15.83
C ALA A 37 13.82 18.18 14.42
N ILE A 38 12.86 17.25 14.34
CA ILE A 38 12.36 16.68 13.08
C ILE A 38 11.01 17.31 12.77
N THR A 39 10.87 17.86 11.57
CA THR A 39 9.64 18.47 11.06
C THR A 39 9.10 17.68 9.88
N LEU A 40 7.83 17.25 9.93
CA LEU A 40 7.13 16.70 8.79
C LEU A 40 6.79 17.85 7.81
N LEU A 41 7.11 17.68 6.53
CA LEU A 41 6.89 18.69 5.49
C LEU A 41 5.75 18.33 4.53
N THR A 42 5.36 17.06 4.47
CA THR A 42 4.28 16.54 3.61
C THR A 42 3.31 15.72 4.48
N PRO A 43 2.29 16.37 5.09
CA PRO A 43 1.46 15.76 6.14
C PRO A 43 0.25 14.98 5.61
N GLU A 44 0.01 14.95 4.30
CA GLU A 44 -1.12 14.26 3.71
C GLU A 44 -0.95 12.73 3.83
N ASP A 45 -2.06 12.00 4.09
CA ASP A 45 -2.07 10.52 4.10
C ASP A 45 -1.99 10.00 2.66
N ALA A 46 -0.80 10.11 2.08
CA ALA A 46 -0.47 9.69 0.72
C ALA A 46 1.03 9.39 0.60
N SER A 47 1.43 8.72 -0.48
CA SER A 47 2.83 8.50 -0.80
C SER A 47 3.37 9.66 -1.63
N HIS A 48 4.39 10.34 -1.13
CA HIS A 48 4.97 11.54 -1.73
C HIS A 48 6.24 11.23 -2.53
N ASP A 49 6.37 11.89 -3.68
CA ASP A 49 7.59 11.93 -4.48
C ASP A 49 8.06 13.38 -4.57
N VAL A 50 9.25 13.65 -4.06
CA VAL A 50 9.67 15.01 -3.79
C VAL A 50 10.98 15.35 -4.49
N THR A 51 10.95 16.44 -5.26
CA THR A 51 12.15 17.02 -5.88
C THR A 51 12.45 18.38 -5.28
N ILE A 52 13.54 18.47 -4.50
CA ILE A 52 13.95 19.69 -3.81
C ILE A 52 14.80 20.56 -4.74
N SER A 53 14.42 21.84 -4.87
CA SER A 53 15.14 22.84 -5.68
C SER A 53 16.62 22.98 -5.28
N PRO A 54 17.52 23.42 -6.19
CA PRO A 54 18.91 23.68 -5.85
C PRO A 54 19.09 24.64 -4.68
N SER A 55 18.24 25.65 -4.58
CA SER A 55 18.27 26.68 -3.54
C SER A 55 17.71 26.22 -2.17
N ASN A 56 17.16 25.04 -2.05
CA ASN A 56 16.44 24.51 -0.87
C ASN A 56 15.25 25.38 -0.39
N ARG A 57 14.81 26.36 -1.19
CA ARG A 57 13.69 27.25 -0.81
C ARG A 57 12.32 26.66 -1.17
N TYR A 58 12.28 25.81 -2.18
CA TYR A 58 11.07 25.19 -2.71
C TYR A 58 11.31 23.73 -3.01
N PHE A 59 10.21 22.98 -3.10
CA PHE A 59 10.22 21.64 -3.66
C PHE A 59 8.91 21.36 -4.39
N VAL A 60 9.00 20.55 -5.45
CA VAL A 60 7.85 19.94 -6.10
C VAL A 60 7.52 18.70 -5.32
N ASP A 61 6.25 18.51 -5.05
CA ASP A 61 5.70 17.36 -4.37
C ASP A 61 4.59 16.76 -5.23
N SER A 62 4.77 15.51 -5.66
CA SER A 62 3.78 14.72 -6.37
C SER A 62 3.32 13.60 -5.44
N TYR A 63 2.08 13.66 -4.96
CA TYR A 63 1.57 12.66 -4.04
C TYR A 63 0.30 11.99 -4.55
N SER A 64 0.15 10.72 -4.23
CA SER A 64 -1.00 9.92 -4.62
C SER A 64 -1.22 8.74 -3.68
N ARG A 65 -2.37 8.08 -3.82
CA ARG A 65 -2.71 6.79 -3.24
C ARG A 65 -3.35 5.92 -4.31
N VAL A 66 -3.61 4.67 -4.01
CA VAL A 66 -4.35 3.80 -4.95
C VAL A 66 -5.73 4.36 -5.29
N ASP A 67 -6.35 5.07 -4.34
CA ASP A 67 -7.69 5.68 -4.40
C ASP A 67 -7.67 7.21 -4.50
N LEU A 68 -6.49 7.80 -4.69
CA LEU A 68 -6.29 9.24 -4.88
C LEU A 68 -5.39 9.47 -6.08
N GLU A 69 -5.93 10.13 -7.10
CA GLU A 69 -5.18 10.56 -8.27
C GLU A 69 -3.99 11.47 -7.93
N PRO A 70 -2.94 11.52 -8.77
CA PRO A 70 -1.77 12.34 -8.49
C PRO A 70 -2.12 13.81 -8.31
N VAL A 71 -1.68 14.39 -7.20
CA VAL A 71 -1.74 15.81 -6.89
C VAL A 71 -0.33 16.36 -6.96
N ASN A 72 -0.11 17.34 -7.83
CA ASN A 72 1.21 17.94 -8.05
C ASN A 72 1.20 19.38 -7.54
N VAL A 73 2.10 19.69 -6.62
CA VAL A 73 2.18 21.02 -5.99
C VAL A 73 3.61 21.51 -5.84
N VAL A 74 3.77 22.81 -5.73
CA VAL A 74 5.01 23.43 -5.27
C VAL A 74 4.83 23.80 -3.82
N ARG A 75 5.78 23.41 -2.97
CA ARG A 75 5.82 23.79 -1.56
C ARG A 75 7.04 24.65 -1.25
N ASN A 76 6.91 25.50 -0.24
CA ASN A 76 8.06 26.20 0.32
C ASN A 76 8.84 25.31 1.30
N GLN A 77 9.99 25.76 1.77
CA GLN A 77 10.86 25.03 2.72
C GLN A 77 10.19 24.65 4.05
N LYS A 78 9.00 25.21 4.37
CA LYS A 78 8.22 24.89 5.57
C LYS A 78 7.10 23.86 5.30
N GLY A 79 7.00 23.34 4.07
CA GLY A 79 5.97 22.37 3.66
C GLY A 79 4.65 23.02 3.22
N LYS A 80 4.50 24.35 3.30
CA LYS A 80 3.27 25.03 2.86
C LYS A 80 3.15 25.00 1.35
N ILE A 81 2.01 24.56 0.83
CA ILE A 81 1.66 24.64 -0.60
C ILE A 81 1.58 26.13 -1.00
N ILE A 82 2.29 26.49 -2.07
CA ILE A 82 2.32 27.84 -2.63
C ILE A 82 1.76 27.90 -4.05
N MET A 83 1.69 26.76 -4.71
CA MET A 83 1.14 26.66 -6.07
C MET A 83 0.63 25.22 -6.29
N GLU A 84 -0.54 25.09 -6.88
CA GLU A 84 -0.99 23.83 -7.50
C GLU A 84 -0.51 23.78 -8.94
N LEU A 85 -0.04 22.60 -9.35
CA LEU A 85 0.37 22.31 -10.71
C LEU A 85 -0.74 21.54 -11.43
N GLU A 86 -0.39 20.90 -12.54
CA GLU A 86 -1.31 20.14 -13.36
C GLU A 86 -1.92 18.94 -12.58
N LYS A 87 -3.22 18.67 -12.83
CA LYS A 87 -3.92 17.47 -12.35
C LYS A 87 -4.30 16.59 -13.55
N PRO A 88 -4.29 15.26 -13.41
CA PRO A 88 -4.77 14.37 -14.46
C PRO A 88 -6.27 14.55 -14.69
N ASP A 89 -6.70 14.47 -15.94
CA ASP A 89 -8.12 14.38 -16.30
C ASP A 89 -8.51 12.92 -16.51
N LEU A 90 -9.17 12.33 -15.53
CA LEU A 90 -9.57 10.93 -15.52
C LEU A 90 -11.02 10.69 -15.96
N ARG A 91 -11.76 11.72 -16.37
CA ARG A 91 -13.20 11.60 -16.76
C ARG A 91 -13.41 10.48 -17.75
N ARG A 92 -12.59 10.41 -18.80
CA ARG A 92 -12.70 9.40 -19.84
C ARG A 92 -12.41 7.98 -19.31
N VAL A 93 -11.56 7.83 -18.31
CA VAL A 93 -11.24 6.54 -17.67
C VAL A 93 -12.43 6.05 -16.86
N TYR A 94 -13.06 6.92 -16.10
CA TYR A 94 -14.27 6.60 -15.33
C TYR A 94 -15.47 6.30 -16.24
N GLU A 95 -15.63 7.01 -17.37
CA GLU A 95 -16.67 6.74 -18.38
C GLU A 95 -16.53 5.34 -19.00
N LEU A 96 -15.32 4.80 -19.08
CA LEU A 96 -15.04 3.42 -19.50
C LEU A 96 -15.30 2.38 -18.41
N GLY A 97 -15.78 2.79 -17.24
CA GLY A 97 -16.13 1.91 -16.13
C GLY A 97 -14.95 1.55 -15.21
N TRP A 98 -13.77 2.14 -15.39
CA TRP A 98 -12.66 1.92 -14.46
C TRP A 98 -13.03 2.45 -13.06
N ARG A 99 -12.62 1.69 -12.05
CA ARG A 99 -12.76 2.05 -10.63
C ARG A 99 -11.40 2.02 -9.95
N ALA A 100 -11.15 3.02 -9.11
CA ALA A 100 -9.97 2.99 -8.25
C ALA A 100 -10.07 1.81 -7.28
N PRO A 101 -8.96 1.12 -7.01
CA PRO A 101 -8.91 0.13 -5.94
C PRO A 101 -9.16 0.77 -4.57
N GLU A 102 -9.65 -0.01 -3.63
CA GLU A 102 -9.92 0.43 -2.27
C GLU A 102 -8.82 -0.02 -1.32
N ARG A 103 -8.41 0.84 -0.40
CA ARG A 103 -7.52 0.46 0.70
C ARG A 103 -8.30 -0.25 1.80
N PHE A 104 -7.67 -1.23 2.41
CA PHE A 104 -8.21 -1.83 3.62
C PHE A 104 -7.13 -2.06 4.67
N LYS A 105 -7.58 -2.17 5.91
CA LYS A 105 -6.76 -2.54 7.06
C LYS A 105 -7.46 -3.63 7.85
N VAL A 106 -6.70 -4.65 8.21
CA VAL A 106 -7.13 -5.83 8.97
C VAL A 106 -6.07 -6.23 9.98
N LYS A 107 -6.36 -7.21 10.81
CA LYS A 107 -5.37 -7.79 11.72
C LYS A 107 -4.69 -9.01 11.12
N ALA A 108 -3.42 -9.19 11.44
CA ALA A 108 -2.71 -10.44 11.20
C ALA A 108 -3.28 -11.58 12.06
N ALA A 109 -2.89 -12.79 11.79
CA ALA A 109 -3.34 -13.98 12.55
C ALA A 109 -2.97 -13.95 14.05
N ASP A 110 -2.07 -13.05 14.48
CA ASP A 110 -1.77 -12.82 15.89
C ASP A 110 -2.82 -11.95 16.62
N GLY A 111 -3.82 -11.42 15.89
CA GLY A 111 -4.84 -10.52 16.41
C GLY A 111 -4.36 -9.12 16.80
N GLY A 112 -3.05 -8.84 16.73
CA GLY A 112 -2.42 -7.59 17.19
C GLY A 112 -1.87 -6.73 16.05
N THR A 113 -1.11 -7.33 15.16
CA THR A 113 -0.41 -6.62 14.08
C THR A 113 -1.39 -6.13 13.02
N ASP A 114 -1.33 -4.85 12.67
CA ASP A 114 -2.10 -4.30 11.55
C ASP A 114 -1.46 -4.69 10.22
N LEU A 115 -2.26 -5.23 9.31
CA LEU A 115 -1.93 -5.48 7.91
C LEU A 115 -2.70 -4.51 7.02
N TYR A 116 -2.07 -4.09 5.94
CA TYR A 116 -2.60 -3.13 4.99
C TYR A 116 -2.65 -3.76 3.60
N GLY A 117 -3.71 -3.50 2.89
CA GLY A 117 -3.90 -4.08 1.57
C GLY A 117 -4.74 -3.22 0.64
N THR A 118 -4.85 -3.72 -0.58
CA THR A 118 -5.61 -3.11 -1.68
C THR A 118 -6.61 -4.12 -2.20
N MET A 119 -7.84 -3.65 -2.49
CA MET A 119 -8.94 -4.45 -3.00
C MET A 119 -9.42 -3.88 -4.34
N TRP A 120 -9.47 -4.72 -5.36
CA TRP A 120 -10.06 -4.42 -6.67
C TRP A 120 -11.45 -5.03 -6.76
N LYS A 121 -12.37 -4.28 -7.32
CA LYS A 121 -13.77 -4.68 -7.54
C LYS A 121 -14.12 -4.61 -9.02
N PRO A 122 -15.11 -5.40 -9.51
CA PRO A 122 -15.60 -5.28 -10.87
C PRO A 122 -16.05 -3.86 -11.22
N ALA A 123 -16.00 -3.46 -12.49
CA ALA A 123 -16.52 -2.18 -12.96
C ALA A 123 -18.04 -2.05 -12.69
N ASP A 124 -18.79 -3.14 -12.87
CA ASP A 124 -20.22 -3.26 -12.60
C ASP A 124 -20.51 -3.79 -11.18
N PHE A 125 -19.62 -3.52 -10.23
CA PHE A 125 -19.77 -3.98 -8.85
C PHE A 125 -21.13 -3.61 -8.26
N ASP A 126 -21.80 -4.63 -7.71
CA ASP A 126 -23.09 -4.54 -7.05
C ASP A 126 -22.99 -5.16 -5.65
N SER A 127 -23.12 -4.36 -4.62
CA SER A 127 -22.98 -4.81 -3.21
C SER A 127 -24.05 -5.80 -2.76
N THR A 128 -25.10 -6.02 -3.55
CA THR A 128 -26.15 -7.03 -3.29
C THR A 128 -25.79 -8.42 -3.81
N LYS A 129 -24.79 -8.50 -4.68
CA LYS A 129 -24.26 -9.77 -5.21
C LYS A 129 -23.16 -10.30 -4.29
N CYS A 130 -22.83 -11.59 -4.45
CA CYS A 130 -21.78 -12.25 -3.71
C CYS A 130 -20.71 -12.77 -4.69
N TYR A 131 -19.48 -12.26 -4.54
CA TYR A 131 -18.36 -12.49 -5.45
C TYR A 131 -17.33 -13.45 -4.83
N PRO A 132 -16.73 -14.36 -5.62
CA PRO A 132 -15.55 -15.08 -5.17
C PRO A 132 -14.40 -14.12 -4.94
N ILE A 133 -13.51 -14.47 -4.01
CA ILE A 133 -12.32 -13.67 -3.67
C ILE A 133 -11.05 -14.34 -4.15
N ILE A 134 -10.11 -13.56 -4.67
CA ILE A 134 -8.78 -14.02 -5.08
C ILE A 134 -7.71 -13.20 -4.34
N SER A 135 -6.78 -13.89 -3.68
CA SER A 135 -5.59 -13.26 -3.11
C SER A 135 -4.43 -13.30 -4.11
N SER A 136 -3.92 -12.13 -4.45
CA SER A 136 -2.73 -11.93 -5.26
C SER A 136 -1.53 -11.77 -4.35
N VAL A 137 -0.64 -12.78 -4.32
CA VAL A 137 0.41 -12.87 -3.31
C VAL A 137 1.81 -12.81 -3.90
N TYR A 138 2.68 -12.11 -3.21
CA TYR A 138 4.11 -12.12 -3.47
C TYR A 138 4.87 -12.00 -2.15
N PRO A 139 4.95 -13.07 -1.36
CA PRO A 139 5.73 -13.06 -0.12
C PRO A 139 7.22 -13.07 -0.44
N GLY A 140 7.96 -12.27 0.30
CA GLY A 140 9.42 -12.22 0.17
C GLY A 140 10.02 -11.44 1.33
N PRO A 141 11.26 -11.72 1.73
CA PRO A 141 11.88 -11.10 2.91
C PRO A 141 12.25 -9.63 2.70
N PHE A 142 12.10 -9.08 1.50
CA PHE A 142 12.53 -7.71 1.17
C PHE A 142 11.43 -6.87 0.53
N PHE A 143 10.32 -7.49 0.16
CA PHE A 143 9.29 -6.85 -0.64
C PHE A 143 7.90 -7.37 -0.25
N GLU A 144 6.91 -6.48 -0.28
CA GLU A 144 5.50 -6.81 -0.16
C GLU A 144 4.75 -6.18 -1.35
N TYR A 145 3.79 -6.92 -1.86
CA TYR A 145 2.98 -6.45 -2.99
C TYR A 145 1.82 -5.56 -2.50
N VAL A 146 2.18 -4.50 -1.74
CA VAL A 146 1.23 -3.47 -1.30
C VAL A 146 1.35 -2.27 -2.22
N GLN A 147 0.29 -1.99 -2.94
CA GLN A 147 0.25 -0.83 -3.83
C GLN A 147 0.07 0.46 -3.01
N THR A 148 0.98 1.41 -3.18
CA THR A 148 1.01 2.64 -2.37
C THR A 148 0.70 3.90 -3.17
N ARG A 149 0.61 3.79 -4.50
CA ARG A 149 0.42 4.93 -5.41
C ARG A 149 -0.68 4.66 -6.41
N PHE A 150 -1.26 5.72 -6.92
CA PHE A 150 -2.19 5.67 -8.04
C PHE A 150 -1.52 5.09 -9.29
N THR A 151 -2.22 4.22 -9.98
CA THR A 151 -1.81 3.71 -11.29
C THR A 151 -3.04 3.33 -12.11
N LEU A 152 -2.96 3.58 -13.40
CA LEU A 152 -3.92 3.12 -14.41
C LEU A 152 -3.42 1.85 -15.13
N ASN A 153 -2.41 1.18 -14.60
CA ASN A 153 -1.89 -0.02 -15.22
C ASN A 153 -2.97 -1.09 -15.32
N ASP A 154 -3.05 -1.69 -16.48
CA ASP A 154 -3.86 -2.88 -16.74
C ASP A 154 -3.09 -4.11 -16.22
N ASP A 155 -3.04 -4.25 -14.91
CA ASP A 155 -2.43 -5.40 -14.24
C ASP A 155 -3.41 -6.59 -14.13
N LEU A 156 -2.89 -7.75 -13.75
CA LEU A 156 -3.69 -8.96 -13.63
C LEU A 156 -4.79 -8.81 -12.57
N ASN A 157 -4.57 -8.05 -11.50
CA ASN A 157 -5.57 -7.81 -10.45
C ASN A 157 -6.78 -7.07 -11.00
N THR A 158 -6.54 -6.02 -11.79
CA THR A 158 -7.59 -5.27 -12.47
C THR A 158 -8.36 -6.16 -13.45
N ARG A 159 -7.66 -6.96 -14.25
CA ARG A 159 -8.30 -7.88 -15.23
C ARG A 159 -9.15 -8.94 -14.56
N LEU A 160 -8.68 -9.57 -13.48
CA LEU A 160 -9.44 -10.54 -12.71
C LEU A 160 -10.68 -9.90 -12.06
N ALA A 161 -10.57 -8.69 -11.57
CA ALA A 161 -11.72 -7.97 -11.07
C ALA A 161 -12.77 -7.74 -12.18
N GLN A 162 -12.35 -7.38 -13.41
CA GLN A 162 -13.27 -7.17 -14.53
C GLN A 162 -14.05 -8.42 -14.96
N VAL A 163 -13.54 -9.63 -14.68
CA VAL A 163 -14.26 -10.87 -14.96
C VAL A 163 -15.08 -11.41 -13.78
N GLY A 164 -15.27 -10.59 -12.75
CA GLY A 164 -16.25 -10.83 -11.69
C GLY A 164 -15.67 -11.36 -10.36
N PHE A 165 -14.40 -11.10 -10.07
CA PHE A 165 -13.78 -11.44 -8.78
C PHE A 165 -13.58 -10.19 -7.91
N ILE A 166 -13.65 -10.38 -6.59
CA ILE A 166 -12.97 -9.47 -5.67
C ILE A 166 -11.52 -9.91 -5.62
N VAL A 167 -10.59 -9.01 -5.92
CA VAL A 167 -9.16 -9.33 -5.87
C VAL A 167 -8.53 -8.52 -4.76
N ILE A 168 -7.68 -9.15 -3.96
CA ILE A 168 -6.93 -8.48 -2.90
C ILE A 168 -5.43 -8.69 -3.06
N SER A 169 -4.67 -7.73 -2.59
CA SER A 169 -3.25 -7.87 -2.31
C SER A 169 -2.98 -7.27 -0.93
N VAL A 170 -2.26 -7.96 -0.08
CA VAL A 170 -2.03 -7.58 1.31
C VAL A 170 -0.59 -7.83 1.73
N GLY A 171 -0.07 -6.98 2.62
CA GLY A 171 1.22 -7.22 3.26
C GLY A 171 1.12 -8.34 4.31
N HIS A 172 2.20 -9.06 4.49
CA HIS A 172 2.32 -10.15 5.45
C HIS A 172 3.44 -9.89 6.42
N ARG A 173 3.31 -10.29 7.68
CA ARG A 173 4.44 -10.27 8.61
C ARG A 173 5.61 -11.04 8.01
N GLY A 174 6.81 -10.48 8.07
CA GLY A 174 8.00 -11.05 7.43
C GLY A 174 8.34 -10.47 6.05
N GLY A 175 7.42 -9.72 5.44
CA GLY A 175 7.54 -9.28 4.04
C GLY A 175 8.51 -8.12 3.81
N THR A 176 8.55 -7.10 4.66
CA THR A 176 9.35 -5.90 4.40
C THR A 176 10.13 -5.40 5.62
N PRO A 177 11.38 -4.92 5.44
CA PRO A 177 12.14 -4.26 6.50
C PRO A 177 11.55 -2.89 6.89
N MET A 178 10.71 -2.30 6.04
CA MET A 178 10.16 -0.95 6.25
C MET A 178 9.19 -0.87 7.42
N ARG A 179 8.60 -2.00 7.85
CA ARG A 179 7.70 -2.11 8.99
C ARG A 179 8.44 -2.38 10.33
N GLY A 180 9.77 -2.32 10.31
CA GLY A 180 10.63 -2.53 11.47
C GLY A 180 11.03 -3.98 11.71
N LYS A 181 11.98 -4.18 12.65
CA LYS A 181 12.68 -5.45 12.85
C LYS A 181 11.74 -6.61 13.18
N PHE A 182 10.80 -6.42 14.11
CA PHE A 182 9.90 -7.51 14.54
C PHE A 182 9.01 -7.99 13.40
N TYR A 183 8.46 -7.07 12.62
CA TYR A 183 7.67 -7.41 11.45
C TYR A 183 8.51 -8.14 10.42
N HIS A 184 9.67 -7.60 10.07
CA HIS A 184 10.54 -8.13 9.03
C HIS A 184 11.11 -9.52 9.35
N THR A 185 11.50 -9.77 10.59
CA THR A 185 12.15 -11.04 10.96
C THR A 185 11.16 -12.16 11.26
N TYR A 186 9.85 -11.93 11.20
CA TYR A 186 8.83 -12.91 11.52
C TYR A 186 8.95 -14.19 10.68
N GLY A 187 9.28 -14.06 9.40
CA GLY A 187 9.43 -15.20 8.47
C GLY A 187 10.78 -15.92 8.55
N TYR A 188 11.74 -15.48 9.38
CA TYR A 188 13.06 -16.09 9.45
C TYR A 188 12.96 -17.52 10.00
N GLY A 189 13.56 -18.45 9.26
CA GLY A 189 13.51 -19.90 9.58
C GLY A 189 12.25 -20.62 9.07
N ASN A 190 11.24 -19.88 8.56
CA ASN A 190 10.02 -20.45 7.99
C ASN A 190 9.53 -19.67 6.76
N GLN A 191 10.39 -19.50 5.77
CA GLN A 191 10.11 -18.67 4.61
C GLN A 191 9.04 -19.22 3.66
N ARG A 192 8.66 -20.47 3.81
CA ARG A 192 7.60 -21.09 3.00
C ARG A 192 6.21 -20.76 3.54
N ASP A 193 6.01 -20.89 4.84
CA ASP A 193 4.66 -20.94 5.43
C ASP A 193 4.30 -19.68 6.23
N TYR A 194 5.26 -18.79 6.48
CA TYR A 194 5.04 -17.63 7.37
C TYR A 194 3.87 -16.73 6.97
N PRO A 195 3.54 -16.53 5.68
CA PRO A 195 2.45 -15.63 5.29
C PRO A 195 1.07 -16.32 5.25
N LEU A 196 1.01 -17.64 5.27
CA LEU A 196 -0.23 -18.39 5.02
C LEU A 196 -1.34 -18.07 6.03
N ALA A 197 -1.00 -18.08 7.31
CA ALA A 197 -1.98 -17.81 8.36
C ALA A 197 -2.49 -16.37 8.31
N ASP A 198 -1.61 -15.41 7.98
CA ASP A 198 -2.00 -14.01 7.85
C ASP A 198 -2.95 -13.83 6.66
N ASP A 199 -2.65 -14.40 5.50
CA ASP A 199 -3.48 -14.28 4.29
C ASP A 199 -4.86 -14.90 4.49
N LYS A 200 -4.92 -16.12 5.06
CA LYS A 200 -6.18 -16.78 5.40
C LYS A 200 -7.01 -15.91 6.34
N TYR A 201 -6.43 -15.41 7.42
CA TYR A 201 -7.14 -14.59 8.41
C TYR A 201 -7.62 -13.24 7.83
N VAL A 202 -6.86 -12.66 6.88
CA VAL A 202 -7.30 -11.48 6.12
C VAL A 202 -8.57 -11.77 5.33
N ILE A 203 -8.60 -12.86 4.59
CA ILE A 203 -9.77 -13.25 3.77
C ILE A 203 -10.99 -13.48 4.67
N GLU A 204 -10.83 -14.19 5.78
CA GLU A 204 -11.91 -14.44 6.74
C GLU A 204 -12.46 -13.11 7.30
N GLN A 205 -11.61 -12.19 7.75
CA GLN A 205 -12.04 -10.88 8.24
C GLN A 205 -12.76 -10.05 7.17
N LEU A 206 -12.30 -10.10 5.93
CA LEU A 206 -12.95 -9.37 4.83
C LEU A 206 -14.30 -9.99 4.48
N ALA A 207 -14.43 -11.30 4.47
CA ALA A 207 -15.69 -11.99 4.24
C ALA A 207 -16.71 -11.74 5.37
N ASP A 208 -16.26 -11.71 6.62
CA ASP A 208 -17.11 -11.37 7.77
C ASP A 208 -17.57 -9.90 7.74
N ARG A 209 -16.72 -9.01 7.26
CA ARG A 209 -16.98 -7.57 7.17
C ARG A 209 -17.88 -7.17 6.01
N HIS A 210 -17.83 -7.94 4.93
CA HIS A 210 -18.45 -7.59 3.66
C HIS A 210 -19.31 -8.73 3.10
N ALA A 211 -20.62 -8.64 3.19
CA ALA A 211 -21.56 -9.65 2.70
C ALA A 211 -21.42 -9.98 1.19
N TYR A 212 -20.82 -9.09 0.42
CA TYR A 212 -20.55 -9.30 -0.99
C TYR A 212 -19.32 -10.20 -1.27
N ILE A 213 -18.56 -10.61 -0.25
CA ILE A 213 -17.41 -11.53 -0.40
C ILE A 213 -17.81 -12.93 -0.03
N ASN A 214 -17.63 -13.87 -0.96
CA ASN A 214 -17.84 -15.29 -0.73
C ASN A 214 -16.59 -15.95 -0.16
N GLY A 215 -16.45 -16.00 1.16
CA GLY A 215 -15.32 -16.65 1.82
C GLY A 215 -15.23 -18.18 1.66
N LYS A 216 -16.20 -18.81 0.95
CA LYS A 216 -16.17 -20.23 0.57
C LYS A 216 -15.71 -20.46 -0.87
N LYS A 217 -15.48 -19.40 -1.64
CA LYS A 217 -14.98 -19.43 -3.00
C LYS A 217 -13.72 -18.58 -3.07
N VAL A 218 -12.63 -19.14 -2.62
CA VAL A 218 -11.34 -18.48 -2.50
C VAL A 218 -10.38 -19.00 -3.55
N GLY A 219 -9.65 -18.09 -4.18
CA GLY A 219 -8.53 -18.38 -5.06
C GLY A 219 -7.28 -17.67 -4.57
N ILE A 220 -6.14 -18.23 -4.90
CA ILE A 220 -4.83 -17.63 -4.62
C ILE A 220 -3.94 -17.80 -5.85
N PHE A 221 -3.18 -16.77 -6.17
CA PHE A 221 -2.16 -16.84 -7.22
C PHE A 221 -1.00 -15.89 -6.91
N GLY A 222 0.13 -16.16 -7.51
CA GLY A 222 1.29 -15.28 -7.44
C GLY A 222 2.42 -15.77 -8.35
N HIS A 223 3.48 -14.96 -8.43
CA HIS A 223 4.67 -15.26 -9.20
C HIS A 223 5.84 -15.56 -8.27
N SER A 224 6.76 -16.45 -8.63
CA SER A 224 7.97 -16.79 -7.86
C SER A 224 7.63 -17.19 -6.41
N GLY A 225 7.95 -16.37 -5.41
CA GLY A 225 7.54 -16.61 -4.02
C GLY A 225 6.03 -16.74 -3.84
N GLY A 226 5.23 -16.08 -4.67
CA GLY A 226 3.78 -16.20 -4.68
C GLY A 226 3.28 -17.54 -5.20
N ASP A 227 3.93 -18.12 -6.21
CA ASP A 227 3.63 -19.48 -6.68
C ASP A 227 3.94 -20.51 -5.59
N PHE A 228 5.07 -20.34 -4.93
CA PHE A 228 5.46 -21.16 -3.78
C PHE A 228 4.43 -21.11 -2.64
N MET A 229 3.96 -19.90 -2.31
CA MET A 229 2.92 -19.68 -1.30
C MET A 229 1.57 -20.27 -1.75
N SER A 230 1.18 -20.11 -3.01
CA SER A 230 -0.08 -20.63 -3.54
C SER A 230 -0.12 -22.17 -3.45
N THR A 231 0.98 -22.82 -3.81
CA THR A 231 1.11 -24.27 -3.66
C THR A 231 1.04 -24.71 -2.19
N ALA A 232 1.74 -24.00 -1.30
CA ALA A 232 1.73 -24.29 0.12
C ALA A 232 0.31 -24.08 0.73
N ALA A 233 -0.43 -23.06 0.28
CA ALA A 233 -1.80 -22.81 0.72
C ALA A 233 -2.73 -23.97 0.40
N LEU A 234 -2.72 -24.49 -0.83
CA LEU A 234 -3.51 -25.64 -1.25
C LEU A 234 -3.22 -26.91 -0.44
N LEU A 235 -1.94 -27.11 -0.07
CA LEU A 235 -1.53 -28.27 0.72
C LEU A 235 -1.86 -28.13 2.21
N THR A 236 -1.88 -26.90 2.74
CA THR A 236 -2.07 -26.63 4.17
C THR A 236 -3.54 -26.39 4.51
N TYR A 237 -4.28 -25.79 3.60
CA TYR A 237 -5.69 -25.39 3.76
C TYR A 237 -6.52 -25.90 2.57
N PRO A 238 -6.81 -27.21 2.48
CA PRO A 238 -7.52 -27.79 1.33
C PRO A 238 -8.95 -27.26 1.15
N ASP A 239 -9.53 -26.67 2.20
CA ASP A 239 -10.86 -26.07 2.19
C ASP A 239 -10.85 -24.55 1.91
N PHE A 240 -9.70 -24.03 1.52
CA PHE A 240 -9.45 -22.60 1.30
C PHE A 240 -9.75 -22.19 -0.14
#